data_4ab5f923930e72ddcfc8c57f46a18b8c
#
_entry.id   4ab5f923930e72ddcfc8c57f46a18b8c
#
_cell.length_a   1.000
_cell.length_b   1.000
_cell.length_c   1.000
_cell.angle_alpha   90.00
_cell.angle_beta   90.00
_cell.angle_gamma   90.00
#
_symmetry.space_group_name_H-M   'P 1'
#
loop_
_entity.id
_entity.type
_entity.pdbx_description
1 polymer ?
#
loop_
_entity_poly.entity_id
_entity_poly.type
_entity_poly.pdbx_seq_one_letter_code
_entity_poly.pdbx_strand_id
1 'polypeptide(L)'
;MCKTSLLAAVILTAAVSGAPEFAVAMGSNNPSPPQTPPQSSKPSGSTTTKHKTKKDKSGSAKDFLDRYHAAYALIYNKGDFEGGITALRAMGYDDNADVATLLGYASRKLGRYDDAKYWYDKALAADPNHALTWSYYGMWHAEQGNLLKAKDDLEKVRLICGTECKEYVALKEVIDGTRTY
;
A
#
# COMPACT_ATOMS: atom_id res chain seq x y z
N MET A 1 42.44 1.72 69.33
CA MET A 1 43.34 2.02 68.23
C MET A 1 42.58 2.63 67.07
N CYS A 2 42.82 3.85 66.83
CA CYS A 2 42.24 4.72 65.83
C CYS A 2 42.52 4.24 64.40
N LYS A 3 41.53 4.34 63.48
CA LYS A 3 41.80 4.68 62.11
C LYS A 3 40.56 5.34 61.45
N THR A 4 40.70 6.60 61.23
CA THR A 4 39.89 7.47 60.39
C THR A 4 39.86 6.96 58.95
N SER A 5 38.71 7.01 58.31
CA SER A 5 38.60 6.82 56.87
C SER A 5 37.83 7.97 56.25
N LEU A 6 38.47 8.62 55.28
CA LEU A 6 38.01 9.80 54.54
C LEU A 6 36.83 9.46 53.64
N LEU A 7 35.81 10.32 53.69
CA LEU A 7 34.78 10.44 52.70
C LEU A 7 35.34 11.15 51.45
N ALA A 8 35.32 10.46 50.31
CA ALA A 8 35.53 11.05 49.00
C ALA A 8 34.19 11.30 48.35
N ALA A 9 33.81 12.55 48.24
CA ALA A 9 32.63 12.98 47.50
C ALA A 9 32.93 12.89 45.98
N VAL A 10 32.24 12.01 45.28
CA VAL A 10 32.23 11.98 43.83
C VAL A 10 31.11 12.85 43.32
N ILE A 11 31.49 13.99 42.74
CA ILE A 11 30.58 14.90 42.05
C ILE A 11 30.29 14.27 40.68
N LEU A 12 29.07 13.80 40.48
CA LEU A 12 28.57 13.28 39.21
C LEU A 12 28.08 14.46 38.37
N THR A 13 28.89 14.95 37.45
CA THR A 13 28.46 15.92 36.45
C THR A 13 27.61 15.21 35.39
N ALA A 14 26.30 15.48 35.36
CA ALA A 14 25.41 15.04 34.33
C ALA A 14 25.71 15.84 33.05
N ALA A 15 26.37 15.21 32.09
CA ALA A 15 26.43 15.68 30.71
C ALA A 15 25.09 15.46 30.03
N VAL A 16 24.35 16.55 29.81
CA VAL A 16 23.17 16.56 28.93
C VAL A 16 23.68 16.45 27.51
N SER A 17 23.67 15.23 26.98
CA SER A 17 23.89 14.98 25.56
C SER A 17 22.61 15.33 24.85
N GLY A 18 22.56 16.47 24.15
CA GLY A 18 21.52 16.82 23.20
C GLY A 18 21.51 15.79 22.07
N ALA A 19 20.48 15.01 22.00
CA ALA A 19 20.21 14.18 20.85
C ALA A 19 19.83 15.09 19.67
N PRO A 20 20.40 14.88 18.46
CA PRO A 20 19.89 15.59 17.30
C PRO A 20 18.49 15.05 16.98
N GLU A 21 17.50 15.93 17.02
CA GLU A 21 16.20 15.66 16.43
C GLU A 21 16.39 15.51 14.92
N PHE A 22 16.49 14.27 14.45
CA PHE A 22 16.29 13.99 13.03
C PHE A 22 14.80 14.19 12.74
N ALA A 23 14.47 15.37 12.23
CA ALA A 23 13.22 15.58 11.54
C ALA A 23 13.21 14.66 10.32
N VAL A 24 12.65 13.46 10.48
CA VAL A 24 12.32 12.59 9.36
C VAL A 24 11.21 13.30 8.59
N ALA A 25 11.60 13.97 7.51
CA ALA A 25 10.65 14.41 6.50
C ALA A 25 9.98 13.14 5.97
N MET A 26 8.75 12.86 6.43
CA MET A 26 7.89 11.84 5.84
C MET A 26 7.58 12.28 4.42
N GLY A 27 8.43 11.85 3.47
CA GLY A 27 8.12 11.93 2.05
C GLY A 27 6.84 11.15 1.83
N SER A 28 5.78 11.86 1.46
CA SER A 28 4.49 11.27 1.09
C SER A 28 4.66 10.51 -0.23
N ASN A 29 5.14 9.27 -0.16
CA ASN A 29 5.24 8.37 -1.30
C ASN A 29 3.93 7.61 -1.50
N ASN A 30 2.81 8.33 -1.46
CA ASN A 30 1.52 7.76 -1.81
C ASN A 30 1.51 7.45 -3.31
N PRO A 31 1.10 6.23 -3.73
CA PRO A 31 0.89 5.96 -5.14
C PRO A 31 -0.15 6.92 -5.70
N SER A 32 0.04 7.39 -6.92
CA SER A 32 -0.96 8.21 -7.58
C SER A 32 -2.22 7.39 -7.84
N PRO A 33 -3.42 7.94 -7.67
CA PRO A 33 -4.64 7.23 -8.01
C PRO A 33 -4.71 6.96 -9.52
N PRO A 34 -5.40 5.89 -9.94
CA PRO A 34 -5.53 5.56 -11.36
C PRO A 34 -6.19 6.69 -12.13
N GLN A 35 -5.65 7.00 -13.29
CA GLN A 35 -6.10 8.09 -14.16
C GLN A 35 -7.26 7.67 -15.06
N THR A 36 -7.45 6.35 -15.26
CA THR A 36 -8.48 5.79 -16.15
C THR A 36 -9.20 4.63 -15.49
N PRO A 37 -10.51 4.47 -15.73
CA PRO A 37 -11.21 3.28 -15.29
C PRO A 37 -10.61 2.06 -15.98
N PRO A 38 -10.50 0.91 -15.28
CA PRO A 38 -10.00 -0.31 -15.87
C PRO A 38 -10.86 -0.71 -17.06
N GLN A 39 -10.21 -0.97 -18.20
CA GLN A 39 -10.87 -1.56 -19.37
C GLN A 39 -11.15 -3.02 -19.08
N SER A 40 -12.42 -3.34 -18.85
CA SER A 40 -12.88 -4.72 -18.81
C SER A 40 -12.53 -5.42 -20.12
N SER A 41 -11.66 -6.43 -20.06
CA SER A 41 -11.41 -7.33 -21.17
C SER A 41 -12.70 -8.08 -21.51
N LYS A 42 -13.24 -7.82 -22.71
CA LYS A 42 -14.43 -8.47 -23.26
C LYS A 42 -14.20 -9.96 -23.48
N PRO A 43 -15.11 -10.83 -23.07
CA PRO A 43 -15.32 -12.07 -23.79
C PRO A 43 -16.11 -11.77 -25.08
N SER A 44 -15.59 -12.26 -26.21
CA SER A 44 -16.25 -12.22 -27.51
C SER A 44 -17.47 -13.12 -27.48
N GLY A 45 -18.66 -12.54 -27.56
CA GLY A 45 -19.91 -13.24 -27.70
C GLY A 45 -20.91 -12.31 -28.39
N SER A 46 -21.11 -12.54 -29.70
CA SER A 46 -22.11 -11.87 -30.54
C SER A 46 -23.51 -12.10 -30.03
N THR A 47 -24.28 -11.06 -29.72
CA THR A 47 -25.71 -11.00 -30.00
C THR A 47 -26.19 -9.54 -30.01
N THR A 48 -26.83 -9.19 -31.08
CA THR A 48 -27.41 -7.90 -31.41
C THR A 48 -28.52 -7.49 -30.43
N THR A 49 -28.41 -6.34 -29.79
CA THR A 49 -29.60 -5.52 -29.44
C THR A 49 -29.26 -4.07 -29.15
N LYS A 50 -29.85 -3.20 -29.94
CA LYS A 50 -30.20 -1.77 -29.81
C LYS A 50 -29.35 -0.84 -28.92
N HIS A 51 -28.84 0.18 -29.63
CA HIS A 51 -28.41 1.49 -29.16
C HIS A 51 -29.09 1.98 -27.86
N LYS A 52 -28.29 2.10 -26.79
CA LYS A 52 -28.56 3.04 -25.71
C LYS A 52 -27.28 3.86 -25.46
N THR A 53 -27.45 5.10 -25.59
CA THR A 53 -26.60 6.29 -25.62
C THR A 53 -25.24 6.23 -24.92
N LYS A 54 -24.23 6.75 -25.62
CA LYS A 54 -22.85 7.08 -25.20
C LYS A 54 -22.76 7.91 -23.89
N LYS A 55 -23.85 8.47 -23.41
CA LYS A 55 -23.96 9.36 -22.24
C LYS A 55 -23.84 8.61 -20.91
N ASP A 56 -24.34 7.38 -20.83
CA ASP A 56 -24.38 6.60 -19.59
C ASP A 56 -23.00 6.04 -19.19
N LYS A 57 -22.13 5.74 -20.16
CA LYS A 57 -20.77 5.22 -19.88
C LYS A 57 -19.81 6.28 -19.32
N SER A 58 -19.93 7.53 -19.77
CA SER A 58 -19.07 8.64 -19.29
C SER A 58 -19.43 9.06 -17.86
N GLY A 59 -20.73 9.07 -17.52
CA GLY A 59 -21.21 9.35 -16.16
C GLY A 59 -20.77 8.26 -15.16
N SER A 60 -20.89 7.01 -15.57
CA SER A 60 -20.46 5.86 -14.75
C SER A 60 -18.96 5.83 -14.47
N ALA A 61 -18.13 6.17 -15.47
CA ALA A 61 -16.68 6.22 -15.31
C ALA A 61 -16.23 7.36 -14.39
N LYS A 62 -16.85 8.53 -14.52
CA LYS A 62 -16.57 9.67 -13.63
C LYS A 62 -17.01 9.38 -12.20
N ASP A 63 -18.19 8.80 -11.99
CA ASP A 63 -18.66 8.41 -10.67
C ASP A 63 -17.72 7.40 -10.00
N PHE A 64 -17.23 6.40 -10.76
CA PHE A 64 -16.23 5.46 -10.27
C PHE A 64 -14.97 6.19 -9.78
N LEU A 65 -14.39 7.08 -10.62
CA LEU A 65 -13.17 7.80 -10.27
C LEU A 65 -13.35 8.71 -9.06
N ASP A 66 -14.45 9.45 -9.00
CA ASP A 66 -14.74 10.37 -7.88
C ASP A 66 -14.84 9.59 -6.56
N ARG A 67 -15.54 8.45 -6.55
CA ARG A 67 -15.69 7.59 -5.36
C ARG A 67 -14.38 6.88 -5.00
N TYR A 68 -13.64 6.40 -5.99
CA TYR A 68 -12.33 5.80 -5.79
C TYR A 68 -11.34 6.80 -5.17
N HIS A 69 -11.27 8.03 -5.71
CA HIS A 69 -10.41 9.08 -5.18
C HIS A 69 -10.81 9.50 -3.76
N ALA A 70 -12.10 9.52 -3.45
CA ALA A 70 -12.58 9.78 -2.09
C ALA A 70 -12.10 8.70 -1.09
N ALA A 71 -12.23 7.43 -1.47
CA ALA A 71 -11.74 6.31 -0.66
C ALA A 71 -10.19 6.33 -0.54
N TYR A 72 -9.49 6.61 -1.64
CA TYR A 72 -8.04 6.79 -1.65
C TYR A 72 -7.60 7.89 -0.66
N ALA A 73 -8.29 9.02 -0.64
CA ALA A 73 -7.99 10.11 0.28
C ALA A 73 -8.23 9.75 1.76
N LEU A 74 -9.24 8.93 2.06
CA LEU A 74 -9.44 8.39 3.41
C LEU A 74 -8.22 7.56 3.83
N ILE A 75 -7.76 6.67 2.98
CA ILE A 75 -6.66 5.74 3.27
C ILE A 75 -5.32 6.48 3.39
N TYR A 76 -4.92 7.24 2.36
CA TYR A 76 -3.55 7.77 2.29
C TYR A 76 -3.38 9.16 2.92
N ASN A 77 -4.41 10.01 2.84
CA ASN A 77 -4.28 11.39 3.34
C ASN A 77 -4.72 11.51 4.80
N LYS A 78 -5.68 10.66 5.23
CA LYS A 78 -6.25 10.72 6.59
C LYS A 78 -5.83 9.56 7.48
N GLY A 79 -5.31 8.47 6.91
CA GLY A 79 -5.04 7.24 7.66
C GLY A 79 -6.31 6.54 8.18
N ASP A 80 -7.46 6.91 7.63
CA ASP A 80 -8.76 6.30 7.97
C ASP A 80 -8.96 5.02 7.13
N PHE A 81 -8.29 3.95 7.55
CA PHE A 81 -8.33 2.67 6.84
C PHE A 81 -9.70 2.01 6.89
N GLU A 82 -10.42 2.10 8.03
CA GLU A 82 -11.78 1.56 8.16
C GLU A 82 -12.78 2.32 7.28
N GLY A 83 -12.74 3.64 7.31
CA GLY A 83 -13.55 4.48 6.44
C GLY A 83 -13.24 4.22 4.96
N GLY A 84 -11.97 4.03 4.63
CA GLY A 84 -11.52 3.66 3.29
C GLY A 84 -12.07 2.33 2.82
N ILE A 85 -11.98 1.27 3.64
CA ILE A 85 -12.56 -0.05 3.36
C ILE A 85 -14.08 0.07 3.15
N THR A 86 -14.76 0.78 4.03
CA THR A 86 -16.21 0.98 3.93
C THR A 86 -16.58 1.68 2.62
N ALA A 87 -15.88 2.74 2.26
CA ALA A 87 -16.10 3.49 1.02
C ALA A 87 -15.85 2.65 -0.22
N LEU A 88 -14.73 1.87 -0.28
CA LEU A 88 -14.40 0.98 -1.39
C LEU A 88 -15.46 -0.11 -1.56
N ARG A 89 -15.88 -0.76 -0.46
CA ARG A 89 -16.91 -1.81 -0.49
C ARG A 89 -18.26 -1.28 -0.98
N ALA A 90 -18.63 -0.06 -0.57
CA ALA A 90 -19.87 0.61 -1.02
C ALA A 90 -19.87 0.95 -2.52
N MET A 91 -18.70 0.90 -3.19
CA MET A 91 -18.62 1.08 -4.64
C MET A 91 -19.16 -0.13 -5.40
N GLY A 92 -19.04 -1.34 -4.84
CA GLY A 92 -19.48 -2.59 -5.49
C GLY A 92 -18.57 -3.05 -6.64
N TYR A 93 -17.30 -2.66 -6.63
CA TYR A 93 -16.29 -3.00 -7.65
C TYR A 93 -15.20 -3.91 -7.08
N ASP A 94 -15.59 -4.87 -6.25
CA ASP A 94 -14.65 -5.78 -5.56
C ASP A 94 -13.78 -6.64 -6.49
N ASP A 95 -14.20 -6.79 -7.76
CA ASP A 95 -13.44 -7.53 -8.80
C ASP A 95 -12.52 -6.60 -9.64
N ASN A 96 -12.43 -5.33 -9.28
CA ASN A 96 -11.50 -4.40 -9.87
C ASN A 96 -10.15 -4.48 -9.15
N ALA A 97 -9.05 -4.63 -9.93
CA ALA A 97 -7.71 -4.82 -9.35
C ALA A 97 -7.28 -3.65 -8.45
N ASP A 98 -7.53 -2.41 -8.86
CA ASP A 98 -7.19 -1.22 -8.06
C ASP A 98 -7.96 -1.18 -6.74
N VAL A 99 -9.28 -1.44 -6.79
CA VAL A 99 -10.16 -1.46 -5.61
C VAL A 99 -9.72 -2.56 -4.64
N ALA A 100 -9.54 -3.78 -5.15
CA ALA A 100 -9.08 -4.92 -4.34
C ALA A 100 -7.68 -4.67 -3.74
N THR A 101 -6.77 -4.04 -4.50
CA THR A 101 -5.44 -3.67 -3.99
C THR A 101 -5.53 -2.70 -2.80
N LEU A 102 -6.38 -1.68 -2.88
CA LEU A 102 -6.57 -0.75 -1.77
C LEU A 102 -7.26 -1.38 -0.56
N LEU A 103 -8.21 -2.30 -0.77
CA LEU A 103 -8.80 -3.10 0.30
C LEU A 103 -7.72 -3.94 1.01
N GLY A 104 -6.84 -4.59 0.25
CA GLY A 104 -5.70 -5.33 0.77
C GLY A 104 -4.74 -4.45 1.57
N TYR A 105 -4.38 -3.30 1.02
CA TYR A 105 -3.50 -2.35 1.69
C TYR A 105 -4.10 -1.84 3.00
N ALA A 106 -5.35 -1.39 3.00
CA ALA A 106 -6.01 -0.90 4.20
C ALA A 106 -6.16 -1.99 5.27
N SER A 107 -6.52 -3.22 4.86
CA SER A 107 -6.58 -4.37 5.76
C SER A 107 -5.22 -4.68 6.39
N ARG A 108 -4.13 -4.65 5.60
CA ARG A 108 -2.76 -4.83 6.09
C ARG A 108 -2.40 -3.77 7.14
N LYS A 109 -2.71 -2.50 6.87
CA LYS A 109 -2.44 -1.39 7.81
C LYS A 109 -3.20 -1.51 9.13
N LEU A 110 -4.34 -2.22 9.12
CA LEU A 110 -5.11 -2.56 10.33
C LEU A 110 -4.63 -3.86 11.01
N GLY A 111 -3.57 -4.51 10.49
CA GLY A 111 -3.10 -5.80 11.01
C GLY A 111 -3.97 -7.00 10.65
N ARG A 112 -4.95 -6.82 9.75
CA ARG A 112 -5.84 -7.89 9.27
C ARG A 112 -5.16 -8.63 8.11
N TYR A 113 -4.15 -9.42 8.43
CA TYR A 113 -3.26 -10.00 7.43
C TYR A 113 -3.92 -11.04 6.54
N ASP A 114 -4.87 -11.81 7.05
CA ASP A 114 -5.64 -12.79 6.25
C ASP A 114 -6.57 -12.08 5.25
N ASP A 115 -7.23 -10.99 5.68
CA ASP A 115 -8.05 -10.16 4.79
C ASP A 115 -7.18 -9.51 3.71
N ALA A 116 -6.00 -8.99 4.09
CA ALA A 116 -5.07 -8.40 3.15
C ALA A 116 -4.65 -9.40 2.06
N LYS A 117 -4.28 -10.61 2.48
CA LYS A 117 -3.96 -11.71 1.55
C LYS A 117 -5.10 -12.01 0.60
N TYR A 118 -6.31 -12.18 1.12
CA TYR A 118 -7.51 -12.44 0.31
C TYR A 118 -7.70 -11.38 -0.77
N TRP A 119 -7.58 -10.10 -0.42
CA TRP A 119 -7.76 -8.99 -1.35
C TRP A 119 -6.64 -8.90 -2.39
N TYR A 120 -5.39 -9.16 -2.02
CA TYR A 120 -4.28 -9.21 -2.99
C TYR A 120 -4.44 -10.37 -3.97
N ASP A 121 -4.82 -11.56 -3.50
CA ASP A 121 -5.11 -12.70 -4.37
C ASP A 121 -6.24 -12.36 -5.35
N LYS A 122 -7.28 -11.68 -4.87
CA LYS A 122 -8.41 -11.26 -5.70
C LYS A 122 -8.01 -10.21 -6.74
N ALA A 123 -7.17 -9.24 -6.36
CA ALA A 123 -6.64 -8.25 -7.28
C ALA A 123 -5.81 -8.89 -8.40
N LEU A 124 -4.95 -9.85 -8.06
CA LEU A 124 -4.13 -10.58 -9.04
C LEU A 124 -4.92 -11.56 -9.89
N ALA A 125 -6.03 -12.07 -9.40
CA ALA A 125 -6.98 -12.84 -10.23
C ALA A 125 -7.67 -11.96 -11.28
N ALA A 126 -7.95 -10.69 -10.94
CA ALA A 126 -8.54 -9.72 -11.86
C ALA A 126 -7.51 -9.18 -12.88
N ASP A 127 -6.29 -8.88 -12.42
CA ASP A 127 -5.17 -8.45 -13.27
C ASP A 127 -3.84 -9.06 -12.77
N PRO A 128 -3.37 -10.16 -13.41
CA PRO A 128 -2.10 -10.79 -13.06
C PRO A 128 -0.86 -9.91 -13.27
N ASN A 129 -0.98 -8.84 -14.06
CA ASN A 129 0.09 -7.90 -14.34
C ASN A 129 -0.04 -6.57 -13.56
N HIS A 130 -0.82 -6.55 -12.49
CA HIS A 130 -1.00 -5.35 -11.68
C HIS A 130 0.22 -5.12 -10.77
N ALA A 131 1.18 -4.30 -11.24
CA ALA A 131 2.45 -4.06 -10.55
C ALA A 131 2.29 -3.56 -9.11
N LEU A 132 1.30 -2.68 -8.86
CA LEU A 132 1.04 -2.14 -7.52
C LEU A 132 0.62 -3.25 -6.54
N THR A 133 -0.22 -4.21 -7.00
CA THR A 133 -0.61 -5.35 -6.16
C THR A 133 0.59 -6.21 -5.82
N TRP A 134 1.42 -6.56 -6.80
CA TRP A 134 2.64 -7.35 -6.56
C TRP A 134 3.58 -6.64 -5.58
N SER A 135 3.74 -5.32 -5.71
CA SER A 135 4.55 -4.54 -4.76
C SER A 135 4.00 -4.61 -3.34
N TYR A 136 2.70 -4.39 -3.15
CA TYR A 136 2.09 -4.44 -1.81
C TYR A 136 2.03 -5.84 -1.23
N TYR A 137 1.84 -6.87 -2.06
CA TYR A 137 1.86 -8.26 -1.62
C TYR A 137 3.28 -8.67 -1.21
N GLY A 138 4.29 -8.25 -1.96
CA GLY A 138 5.69 -8.44 -1.57
C GLY A 138 6.04 -7.78 -0.24
N MET A 139 5.55 -6.56 0.00
CA MET A 139 5.69 -5.90 1.30
C MET A 139 4.99 -6.69 2.41
N TRP A 140 3.79 -7.21 2.15
CA TRP A 140 3.09 -8.09 3.10
C TRP A 140 3.89 -9.36 3.39
N HIS A 141 4.47 -10.01 2.38
CA HIS A 141 5.35 -11.17 2.58
C HIS A 141 6.57 -10.82 3.43
N ALA A 142 7.18 -9.65 3.19
CA ALA A 142 8.33 -9.19 3.99
C ALA A 142 7.95 -8.95 5.47
N GLU A 143 6.78 -8.33 5.71
CA GLU A 143 6.24 -8.14 7.08
C GLU A 143 5.99 -9.48 7.81
N GLN A 144 5.58 -10.51 7.06
CA GLN A 144 5.41 -11.86 7.61
C GLN A 144 6.75 -12.65 7.73
N GLY A 145 7.89 -12.00 7.50
CA GLY A 145 9.22 -12.62 7.55
C GLY A 145 9.55 -13.49 6.35
N ASN A 146 8.71 -13.53 5.33
CA ASN A 146 8.91 -14.35 4.14
C ASN A 146 9.65 -13.57 3.03
N LEU A 147 10.93 -13.28 3.28
CA LEU A 147 11.77 -12.52 2.33
C LEU A 147 11.98 -13.23 0.98
N LEU A 148 11.91 -14.56 0.94
CA LEU A 148 12.02 -15.28 -0.33
C LEU A 148 10.83 -14.96 -1.23
N LYS A 149 9.61 -15.03 -0.70
CA LYS A 149 8.40 -14.65 -1.42
C LYS A 149 8.38 -13.19 -1.80
N ALA A 150 8.82 -12.30 -0.91
CA ALA A 150 8.93 -10.87 -1.22
C ALA A 150 9.86 -10.61 -2.43
N LYS A 151 10.97 -11.36 -2.55
CA LYS A 151 11.89 -11.29 -3.70
C LYS A 151 11.27 -11.87 -4.97
N ASP A 152 10.49 -12.95 -4.88
CA ASP A 152 9.75 -13.49 -6.03
C ASP A 152 8.75 -12.45 -6.56
N ASP A 153 8.06 -11.74 -5.65
CA ASP A 153 7.12 -10.67 -6.01
C ASP A 153 7.84 -9.46 -6.61
N LEU A 154 9.02 -9.09 -6.09
CA LEU A 154 9.86 -8.04 -6.66
C LEU A 154 10.26 -8.38 -8.11
N GLU A 155 10.58 -9.63 -8.38
CA GLU A 155 10.87 -10.08 -9.75
C GLU A 155 9.64 -9.99 -10.66
N LYS A 156 8.42 -10.27 -10.16
CA LYS A 156 7.19 -10.02 -10.90
C LYS A 156 7.03 -8.54 -11.25
N VAL A 157 7.23 -7.65 -10.27
CA VAL A 157 7.19 -6.19 -10.53
C VAL A 157 8.22 -5.80 -11.58
N ARG A 158 9.47 -6.31 -11.50
CA ARG A 158 10.53 -6.03 -12.49
C ARG A 158 10.12 -6.43 -13.90
N LEU A 159 9.51 -7.60 -14.06
CA LEU A 159 9.05 -8.10 -15.35
C LEU A 159 7.90 -7.28 -15.95
N ILE A 160 7.06 -6.67 -15.09
CA ILE A 160 5.90 -5.89 -15.51
C ILE A 160 6.31 -4.47 -15.92
N CYS A 161 7.09 -3.78 -15.11
CA CYS A 161 7.37 -2.34 -15.29
C CYS A 161 8.85 -1.93 -15.24
N GLY A 162 9.77 -2.89 -15.09
CA GLY A 162 11.21 -2.61 -15.01
C GLY A 162 11.67 -2.19 -13.61
N THR A 163 12.96 -1.82 -13.51
CA THR A 163 13.59 -1.49 -12.22
C THR A 163 13.40 -0.03 -11.78
N GLU A 164 12.96 0.82 -12.69
CA GLU A 164 12.81 2.27 -12.45
C GLU A 164 11.39 2.67 -12.04
N CYS A 165 10.43 1.74 -12.09
CA CYS A 165 9.07 2.04 -11.68
C CYS A 165 8.98 2.16 -10.15
N LYS A 166 8.06 3.01 -9.69
CA LYS A 166 7.88 3.30 -8.27
C LYS A 166 7.54 2.08 -7.43
N GLU A 167 6.82 1.12 -8.01
CA GLU A 167 6.42 -0.13 -7.39
C GLU A 167 7.62 -1.02 -7.10
N TYR A 168 8.57 -1.11 -8.05
CA TYR A 168 9.81 -1.86 -7.88
C TYR A 168 10.69 -1.21 -6.82
N VAL A 169 10.93 0.09 -6.95
CA VAL A 169 11.80 0.83 -6.01
C VAL A 169 11.26 0.72 -4.59
N ALA A 170 9.95 0.92 -4.40
CA ALA A 170 9.31 0.87 -3.09
C ALA A 170 9.43 -0.52 -2.44
N LEU A 171 9.19 -1.60 -3.18
CA LEU A 171 9.32 -2.96 -2.64
C LEU A 171 10.78 -3.33 -2.38
N LYS A 172 11.69 -2.91 -3.26
CA LYS A 172 13.13 -3.14 -3.08
C LYS A 172 13.65 -2.47 -1.80
N GLU A 173 13.28 -1.22 -1.55
CA GLU A 173 13.66 -0.48 -0.33
C GLU A 173 13.20 -1.20 0.94
N VAL A 174 12.01 -1.80 0.89
CA VAL A 174 11.46 -2.60 2.00
C VAL A 174 12.28 -3.87 2.22
N ILE A 175 12.58 -4.62 1.15
CA ILE A 175 13.39 -5.85 1.22
C ILE A 175 14.81 -5.57 1.70
N ASP A 176 15.39 -4.44 1.29
CA ASP A 176 16.74 -4.00 1.70
C ASP A 176 16.77 -3.41 3.13
N GLY A 177 15.60 -3.22 3.78
CA GLY A 177 15.49 -2.63 5.11
C GLY A 177 15.77 -1.12 5.17
N THR A 178 15.80 -0.44 4.03
CA THR A 178 16.03 1.01 3.93
C THR A 178 14.73 1.82 4.04
N ARG A 179 13.59 1.15 4.03
CA ARG A 179 12.26 1.73 4.20
C ARG A 179 11.43 0.90 5.18
N THR A 180 10.73 1.59 6.07
CA THR A 180 9.68 1.01 6.92
C THR A 180 8.31 1.21 6.28
N TYR A 181 7.36 0.33 6.62
CA TYR A 181 6.00 0.31 6.05
C TYR A 181 5.07 1.32 6.70
#